data_e8ce4be113b618040ad2446360ee0a8e
#
_entry.id   e8ce4be113b618040ad2446360ee0a8e
#
_cell.length_a   1.000
_cell.length_b   1.000
_cell.length_c   1.000
_cell.angle_alpha   90.00
_cell.angle_beta   90.00
_cell.angle_gamma   90.00
#
_symmetry.space_group_name_H-M   'P 1'
#
loop_
_entity.id
_entity.type
_entity.pdbx_description
1 polymer ?
#
loop_
_entity_poly.entity_id
_entity_poly.type
_entity_poly.pdbx_seq_one_letter_code
_entity_poly.pdbx_strand_id
1 'polypeptide(L)'
;MKKLNVAVVGATGMVGRTFLKVLEEEKLPVENYYLFASARSAGSKVEFMGKEYIVEELNENSFDRGIDIALFSAGGSISEKFAPIAASKGCVVIDNSSAWRMVEECALIVPEINLDAFDNARKIVANPNCSTIQSVLPLKPLNDKFGLKRVVYTTYQAVSGSGQKGRDDLIRTLKGEEPEFYPYNISQT
;
A
#
# COMPACT_ATOMS: atom_id res chain seq x y z
N MET A 1 14.63 -8.58 -21.07
CA MET A 1 13.34 -8.25 -20.41
C MET A 1 12.99 -6.80 -20.72
N LYS A 2 11.70 -6.50 -20.96
CA LYS A 2 11.22 -5.12 -21.04
C LYS A 2 11.42 -4.48 -19.65
N LYS A 3 12.02 -3.30 -19.59
CA LYS A 3 12.08 -2.52 -18.35
C LYS A 3 10.72 -1.91 -18.06
N LEU A 4 10.37 -1.78 -16.81
CA LEU A 4 9.07 -1.31 -16.35
C LEU A 4 9.12 0.18 -15.98
N ASN A 5 8.02 0.86 -16.16
CA ASN A 5 7.76 2.17 -15.56
C ASN A 5 6.91 1.96 -14.29
N VAL A 6 7.43 2.37 -13.15
CA VAL A 6 6.81 2.12 -11.84
C VAL A 6 6.46 3.43 -11.16
N ALA A 7 5.24 3.53 -10.66
CA ALA A 7 4.80 4.66 -9.84
C ALA A 7 4.62 4.26 -8.38
N VAL A 8 4.92 5.19 -7.47
CA VAL A 8 4.59 5.07 -6.04
C VAL A 8 3.68 6.23 -5.67
N VAL A 9 2.42 5.92 -5.37
CA VAL A 9 1.40 6.90 -4.96
C VAL A 9 1.34 6.94 -3.44
N GLY A 10 1.58 8.11 -2.88
CA GLY A 10 1.79 8.30 -1.43
C GLY A 10 3.25 8.13 -1.02
N ALA A 11 4.20 8.44 -1.91
CA ALA A 11 5.63 8.21 -1.75
C ALA A 11 6.25 8.85 -0.49
N THR A 12 5.68 9.94 0.01
CA THR A 12 6.16 10.66 1.21
C THR A 12 5.61 10.09 2.52
N GLY A 13 4.60 9.22 2.46
CA GLY A 13 4.01 8.55 3.62
C GLY A 13 4.92 7.47 4.21
N MET A 14 4.59 6.99 5.41
CA MET A 14 5.39 5.93 6.07
C MET A 14 5.50 4.66 5.21
N VAL A 15 4.39 4.15 4.69
CA VAL A 15 4.37 2.96 3.84
C VAL A 15 5.01 3.26 2.48
N GLY A 16 4.77 4.44 1.88
CA GLY A 16 5.39 4.84 0.62
C GLY A 16 6.92 4.84 0.70
N ARG A 17 7.49 5.33 1.79
CA ARG A 17 8.95 5.27 2.05
C ARG A 17 9.43 3.83 2.20
N THR A 18 8.62 2.96 2.81
CA THR A 18 8.94 1.53 2.90
C THR A 18 8.91 0.87 1.51
N PHE A 19 7.96 1.22 0.65
CA PHE A 19 7.97 0.77 -0.75
C PHE A 19 9.27 1.15 -1.45
N LEU A 20 9.71 2.40 -1.32
CA LEU A 20 10.95 2.84 -1.94
C LEU A 20 12.15 2.03 -1.44
N LYS A 21 12.25 1.81 -0.13
CA LYS A 21 13.31 0.99 0.46
C LYS A 21 13.30 -0.44 -0.10
N VAL A 22 12.14 -1.09 -0.15
CA VAL A 22 12.01 -2.47 -0.67
C VAL A 22 12.33 -2.52 -2.17
N LEU A 23 11.86 -1.55 -2.96
CA LEU A 23 12.18 -1.47 -4.39
C LEU A 23 13.70 -1.33 -4.64
N GLU A 24 14.40 -0.61 -3.74
CA GLU A 24 15.86 -0.47 -3.80
C GLU A 24 16.60 -1.78 -3.44
N GLU A 25 16.08 -2.52 -2.47
CA GLU A 25 16.59 -3.83 -2.06
C GLU A 25 16.39 -4.89 -3.15
N GLU A 26 15.20 -4.94 -3.76
CA GLU A 26 14.80 -5.94 -4.76
C GLU A 26 15.40 -5.72 -6.16
N LYS A 27 15.86 -4.52 -6.47
CA LYS A 27 16.55 -4.18 -7.74
C LYS A 27 15.79 -4.63 -8.98
N LEU A 28 14.50 -4.37 -9.04
CA LEU A 28 13.67 -4.72 -10.18
C LEU A 28 14.16 -4.03 -11.48
N PRO A 29 13.94 -4.62 -12.66
CA PRO A 29 14.33 -4.03 -13.94
C PRO A 29 13.41 -2.87 -14.33
N VAL A 30 13.56 -1.73 -13.64
CA VAL A 30 12.76 -0.52 -13.84
C VAL A 30 13.52 0.48 -14.70
N GLU A 31 12.82 1.09 -15.65
CA GLU A 31 13.33 2.18 -16.47
C GLU A 31 13.16 3.52 -15.78
N ASN A 32 11.94 3.81 -15.35
CA ASN A 32 11.58 5.06 -14.70
C ASN A 32 10.75 4.81 -13.43
N TYR A 33 11.04 5.59 -12.40
CA TYR A 33 10.22 5.72 -11.21
C TYR A 33 9.52 7.07 -11.18
N TYR A 34 8.23 7.06 -10.84
CA TYR A 34 7.40 8.25 -10.66
C TYR A 34 6.90 8.29 -9.22
N LEU A 35 7.22 9.35 -8.51
CA LEU A 35 6.85 9.51 -7.10
C LEU A 35 5.73 10.53 -6.96
N PHE A 36 4.55 10.08 -6.57
CA PHE A 36 3.38 10.93 -6.43
C PHE A 36 2.97 11.11 -4.98
N ALA A 37 2.55 12.32 -4.62
CA ALA A 37 1.95 12.62 -3.33
C ALA A 37 0.89 13.74 -3.46
N SER A 38 0.37 14.22 -2.33
CA SER A 38 -0.54 15.36 -2.30
C SER A 38 0.17 16.66 -2.67
N ALA A 39 -0.60 17.69 -3.08
CA ALA A 39 -0.09 19.04 -3.35
C ALA A 39 0.82 19.59 -2.23
N ARG A 40 0.51 19.26 -0.95
CA ARG A 40 1.33 19.67 0.19
C ARG A 40 2.76 19.12 0.16
N SER A 41 2.96 17.95 -0.42
CA SER A 41 4.25 17.27 -0.50
C SER A 41 4.90 17.37 -1.88
N ALA A 42 4.21 17.90 -2.87
CA ALA A 42 4.75 18.12 -4.19
C ALA A 42 5.93 19.10 -4.14
N GLY A 43 6.93 18.86 -4.98
CA GLY A 43 8.19 19.60 -5.00
C GLY A 43 9.20 19.18 -3.94
N SER A 44 8.82 18.31 -2.98
CA SER A 44 9.79 17.74 -2.04
C SER A 44 10.74 16.76 -2.75
N LYS A 45 11.95 16.65 -2.22
CA LYS A 45 13.00 15.80 -2.75
C LYS A 45 13.10 14.52 -1.94
N VAL A 46 13.23 13.41 -2.65
CA VAL A 46 13.42 12.08 -2.06
C VAL A 46 14.67 11.47 -2.69
N GLU A 47 15.63 11.09 -1.87
CA GLU A 47 16.76 10.28 -2.31
C GLU A 47 16.32 8.82 -2.43
N PHE A 48 16.52 8.23 -3.61
CA PHE A 48 16.10 6.88 -3.92
C PHE A 48 16.95 6.32 -5.07
N MET A 49 17.41 5.07 -4.98
CA MET A 49 18.27 4.44 -5.99
C MET A 49 19.55 5.26 -6.29
N GLY A 50 20.11 5.94 -5.29
CA GLY A 50 21.30 6.79 -5.43
C GLY A 50 21.08 8.05 -6.27
N LYS A 51 19.82 8.46 -6.48
CA LYS A 51 19.43 9.67 -7.23
C LYS A 51 18.41 10.48 -6.43
N GLU A 52 18.34 11.76 -6.70
CA GLU A 52 17.32 12.65 -6.17
C GLU A 52 16.09 12.62 -7.11
N TYR A 53 14.93 12.31 -6.55
CA TYR A 53 13.64 12.38 -7.22
C TYR A 53 12.82 13.52 -6.66
N ILE A 54 12.19 14.28 -7.54
CA ILE A 54 11.21 15.30 -7.15
C ILE A 54 9.85 14.63 -7.07
N VAL A 55 9.19 14.76 -5.93
CA VAL A 55 7.83 14.26 -5.74
C VAL A 55 6.86 15.15 -6.50
N GLU A 56 6.04 14.54 -7.35
CA GLU A 56 5.04 15.24 -8.14
C GLU A 56 3.65 15.21 -7.46
N GLU A 57 2.83 16.21 -7.74
CA GLU A 57 1.45 16.19 -7.32
C GLU A 57 0.66 15.12 -8.10
N LEU A 58 -0.06 14.26 -7.37
CA LEU A 58 -0.96 13.30 -7.99
C LEU A 58 -2.18 14.01 -8.59
N ASN A 59 -2.37 13.85 -9.90
CA ASN A 59 -3.50 14.37 -10.64
C ASN A 59 -3.99 13.37 -11.70
N GLU A 60 -5.05 13.71 -12.41
CA GLU A 60 -5.69 12.81 -13.38
C GLU A 60 -4.80 12.45 -14.58
N ASN A 61 -3.82 13.30 -14.92
CA ASN A 61 -2.87 13.09 -16.01
C ASN A 61 -1.59 12.36 -15.56
N SER A 62 -1.45 12.06 -14.27
CA SER A 62 -0.24 11.43 -13.72
C SER A 62 0.10 10.10 -14.38
N PHE A 63 -0.89 9.40 -14.89
CA PHE A 63 -0.76 8.06 -15.50
C PHE A 63 -0.68 8.07 -17.03
N ASP A 64 -0.63 9.23 -17.70
CA ASP A 64 -0.49 9.35 -19.16
C ASP A 64 0.92 9.07 -19.68
N ARG A 65 1.80 8.56 -18.83
CA ARG A 65 3.25 8.36 -19.08
C ARG A 65 3.64 6.92 -19.38
N GLY A 66 2.67 6.05 -19.68
CA GLY A 66 2.94 4.63 -19.93
C GLY A 66 3.48 3.90 -18.70
N ILE A 67 2.88 4.16 -17.52
CA ILE A 67 3.20 3.48 -16.27
C ILE A 67 2.68 2.05 -16.33
N ASP A 68 3.57 1.07 -16.13
CA ASP A 68 3.21 -0.34 -16.15
C ASP A 68 2.61 -0.79 -14.82
N ILE A 69 3.18 -0.34 -13.68
CA ILE A 69 2.76 -0.72 -12.33
C ILE A 69 2.69 0.51 -11.44
N ALA A 70 1.65 0.63 -10.62
CA ALA A 70 1.53 1.65 -9.59
C ALA A 70 1.23 1.06 -8.22
N LEU A 71 2.10 1.36 -7.24
CA LEU A 71 1.94 0.98 -5.84
C LEU A 71 1.22 2.10 -5.09
N PHE A 72 0.01 1.82 -4.61
CA PHE A 72 -0.84 2.81 -3.94
C PHE A 72 -0.79 2.65 -2.42
N SER A 73 -0.43 3.74 -1.73
CA SER A 73 -0.49 3.85 -0.27
C SER A 73 -0.79 5.29 0.17
N ALA A 74 -1.85 5.88 -0.36
CA ALA A 74 -2.28 7.24 -0.09
C ALA A 74 -3.64 7.35 0.62
N GLY A 75 -4.18 6.20 1.08
CA GLY A 75 -5.49 6.08 1.72
C GLY A 75 -6.63 5.75 0.75
N GLY A 76 -7.76 5.27 1.30
CA GLY A 76 -8.87 4.73 0.52
C GLY A 76 -9.46 5.73 -0.46
N SER A 77 -9.80 6.94 -0.03
CA SER A 77 -10.42 7.96 -0.89
C SER A 77 -9.55 8.37 -2.09
N ILE A 78 -8.23 8.40 -1.91
CA ILE A 78 -7.29 8.66 -3.00
C ILE A 78 -7.26 7.46 -3.96
N SER A 79 -7.24 6.25 -3.41
CA SER A 79 -7.26 5.03 -4.22
C SER A 79 -8.57 4.91 -5.02
N GLU A 80 -9.72 5.12 -4.40
CA GLU A 80 -11.04 5.11 -5.07
C GLU A 80 -11.09 6.08 -6.25
N LYS A 81 -10.48 7.25 -6.12
CA LYS A 81 -10.43 8.24 -7.20
C LYS A 81 -9.44 7.87 -8.30
N PHE A 82 -8.21 7.53 -7.94
CA PHE A 82 -7.09 7.47 -8.90
C PHE A 82 -6.74 6.07 -9.40
N ALA A 83 -7.07 5.01 -8.68
CA ALA A 83 -6.79 3.65 -9.14
C ALA A 83 -7.55 3.27 -10.42
N PRO A 84 -8.85 3.63 -10.58
CA PRO A 84 -9.55 3.42 -11.84
C PRO A 84 -8.95 4.22 -13.01
N ILE A 85 -8.46 5.44 -12.74
CA ILE A 85 -7.81 6.27 -13.77
C ILE A 85 -6.52 5.58 -14.23
N ALA A 86 -5.67 5.14 -13.29
CA ALA A 86 -4.44 4.41 -13.61
C ALA A 86 -4.74 3.12 -14.41
N ALA A 87 -5.73 2.34 -13.95
CA ALA A 87 -6.15 1.11 -14.60
C ALA A 87 -6.65 1.35 -16.04
N SER A 88 -7.42 2.43 -16.29
CA SER A 88 -7.90 2.80 -17.62
C SER A 88 -6.78 3.15 -18.60
N LYS A 89 -5.59 3.57 -18.09
CA LYS A 89 -4.38 3.84 -18.87
C LYS A 89 -3.51 2.58 -19.07
N GLY A 90 -4.00 1.40 -18.65
CA GLY A 90 -3.32 0.11 -18.80
C GLY A 90 -2.36 -0.22 -17.66
N CYS A 91 -2.23 0.65 -16.65
CA CYS A 91 -1.40 0.43 -15.47
C CYS A 91 -2.01 -0.66 -14.57
N VAL A 92 -1.19 -1.59 -14.10
CA VAL A 92 -1.57 -2.50 -13.01
C VAL A 92 -1.41 -1.77 -11.68
N VAL A 93 -2.50 -1.61 -10.95
CA VAL A 93 -2.52 -0.96 -9.62
C VAL A 93 -2.43 -2.03 -8.55
N ILE A 94 -1.46 -1.90 -7.65
CA ILE A 94 -1.37 -2.69 -6.42
C ILE A 94 -1.71 -1.76 -5.26
N ASP A 95 -2.92 -1.94 -4.72
CA ASP A 95 -3.46 -1.03 -3.70
C ASP A 95 -3.33 -1.58 -2.29
N ASN A 96 -2.69 -0.81 -1.42
CA ASN A 96 -2.49 -1.15 -0.02
C ASN A 96 -3.59 -0.59 0.91
N SER A 97 -4.57 0.13 0.38
CA SER A 97 -5.72 0.60 1.17
C SER A 97 -6.76 -0.50 1.38
N SER A 98 -7.83 -0.19 2.09
CA SER A 98 -8.97 -1.11 2.23
C SER A 98 -10.03 -0.97 1.14
N ALA A 99 -9.88 0.00 0.23
CA ALA A 99 -10.93 0.40 -0.71
C ALA A 99 -11.42 -0.76 -1.59
N TRP A 100 -10.50 -1.59 -2.07
CA TRP A 100 -10.78 -2.62 -3.07
C TRP A 100 -10.90 -4.04 -2.52
N ARG A 101 -10.65 -4.24 -1.21
CA ARG A 101 -10.59 -5.59 -0.61
C ARG A 101 -11.91 -6.36 -0.66
N MET A 102 -13.04 -5.65 -0.66
CA MET A 102 -14.39 -6.25 -0.69
C MET A 102 -15.10 -6.03 -2.03
N VAL A 103 -14.37 -5.56 -3.04
CA VAL A 103 -14.90 -5.36 -4.40
C VAL A 103 -14.68 -6.65 -5.19
N GLU A 104 -15.75 -7.26 -5.68
CA GLU A 104 -15.74 -8.58 -6.33
C GLU A 104 -14.87 -8.62 -7.60
N GLU A 105 -14.83 -7.49 -8.32
CA GLU A 105 -14.04 -7.33 -9.53
C GLU A 105 -12.54 -7.14 -9.26
N CYS A 106 -12.15 -6.93 -7.99
CA CYS A 106 -10.76 -6.74 -7.60
C CYS A 106 -10.21 -7.99 -6.94
N ALA A 107 -9.08 -8.49 -7.43
CA ALA A 107 -8.44 -9.63 -6.82
C ALA A 107 -7.73 -9.25 -5.52
N LEU A 108 -8.08 -9.92 -4.42
CA LEU A 108 -7.40 -9.82 -3.13
C LEU A 108 -6.27 -10.85 -3.10
N ILE A 109 -5.01 -10.44 -3.23
CA ILE A 109 -3.90 -11.34 -3.51
C ILE A 109 -2.81 -11.30 -2.43
N VAL A 110 -2.41 -12.48 -1.99
CA VAL A 110 -1.10 -12.77 -1.39
C VAL A 110 -0.39 -13.72 -2.35
N PRO A 111 0.69 -13.31 -3.03
CA PRO A 111 1.27 -14.06 -4.14
C PRO A 111 1.61 -15.53 -3.81
N GLU A 112 2.11 -15.79 -2.61
CA GLU A 112 2.47 -17.14 -2.15
C GLU A 112 1.25 -18.04 -1.86
N ILE A 113 0.05 -17.45 -1.85
CA ILE A 113 -1.19 -18.17 -1.51
C ILE A 113 -2.05 -18.38 -2.74
N ASN A 114 -2.30 -17.32 -3.51
CA ASN A 114 -3.33 -17.29 -4.53
C ASN A 114 -2.99 -16.39 -5.73
N LEU A 115 -1.74 -16.43 -6.20
CA LEU A 115 -1.31 -15.65 -7.37
C LEU A 115 -2.13 -15.97 -8.63
N ASP A 116 -2.67 -17.18 -8.71
CA ASP A 116 -3.56 -17.66 -9.76
C ASP A 116 -4.90 -16.88 -9.83
N ALA A 117 -5.27 -16.18 -8.75
CA ALA A 117 -6.39 -15.25 -8.76
C ALA A 117 -6.10 -13.95 -9.55
N PHE A 118 -4.85 -13.70 -9.94
CA PHE A 118 -4.50 -12.54 -10.75
C PHE A 118 -5.00 -12.70 -12.17
N ASP A 119 -5.83 -11.75 -12.58
CA ASP A 119 -6.28 -11.61 -13.96
C ASP A 119 -5.81 -10.27 -14.53
N ASN A 120 -5.01 -10.30 -15.60
CA ASN A 120 -4.49 -9.10 -16.23
C ASN A 120 -5.59 -8.18 -16.83
N ALA A 121 -6.79 -8.69 -17.02
CA ALA A 121 -7.95 -7.86 -17.37
C ALA A 121 -8.43 -6.99 -16.19
N ARG A 122 -8.21 -7.45 -14.96
CA ARG A 122 -8.54 -6.78 -13.71
C ARG A 122 -7.32 -6.01 -13.23
N LYS A 123 -7.18 -4.78 -13.66
CA LYS A 123 -5.98 -3.96 -13.43
C LYS A 123 -5.77 -3.49 -11.99
N ILE A 124 -6.76 -3.63 -11.11
CA ILE A 124 -6.65 -3.27 -9.69
C ILE A 124 -6.54 -4.54 -8.87
N VAL A 125 -5.43 -4.65 -8.15
CA VAL A 125 -5.13 -5.73 -7.21
C VAL A 125 -5.14 -5.16 -5.81
N ALA A 126 -5.98 -5.72 -4.94
CA ALA A 126 -6.04 -5.34 -3.54
C ALA A 126 -4.98 -6.13 -2.73
N ASN A 127 -4.17 -5.41 -1.97
CA ASN A 127 -3.27 -6.00 -1.00
C ASN A 127 -4.02 -6.18 0.33
N PRO A 128 -4.01 -7.37 0.95
CA PRO A 128 -4.74 -7.63 2.20
C PRO A 128 -4.23 -6.78 3.37
N ASN A 129 -4.95 -6.86 4.48
CA ASN A 129 -4.51 -6.26 5.74
C ASN A 129 -3.16 -6.85 6.19
N CYS A 130 -2.28 -6.02 6.75
CA CYS A 130 -0.92 -6.40 7.15
C CYS A 130 -0.88 -7.59 8.13
N SER A 131 -1.78 -7.64 9.11
CA SER A 131 -1.89 -8.76 10.05
C SER A 131 -2.42 -10.02 9.38
N THR A 132 -3.31 -9.87 8.40
CA THR A 132 -3.82 -10.99 7.59
C THR A 132 -2.70 -11.63 6.78
N ILE A 133 -1.90 -10.86 6.06
CA ILE A 133 -0.80 -11.38 5.24
C ILE A 133 0.14 -12.24 6.09
N GLN A 134 0.58 -11.72 7.23
CA GLN A 134 1.49 -12.43 8.15
C GLN A 134 0.89 -13.75 8.64
N SER A 135 -0.41 -13.81 8.88
CA SER A 135 -1.07 -14.99 9.42
C SER A 135 -1.41 -16.05 8.37
N VAL A 136 -1.80 -15.65 7.16
CA VAL A 136 -2.19 -16.63 6.13
C VAL A 136 -1.00 -17.39 5.54
N LEU A 137 0.19 -16.80 5.54
CA LEU A 137 1.41 -17.48 5.07
C LEU A 137 1.69 -18.80 5.82
N PRO A 138 1.77 -18.84 7.16
CA PRO A 138 1.95 -20.10 7.87
C PRO A 138 0.67 -20.97 7.89
N LEU A 139 -0.52 -20.37 7.77
CA LEU A 139 -1.77 -21.14 7.73
C LEU A 139 -1.97 -21.91 6.42
N LYS A 140 -1.46 -21.40 5.29
CA LYS A 140 -1.61 -22.05 3.98
C LYS A 140 -1.11 -23.49 3.98
N PRO A 141 0.15 -23.81 4.33
CA PRO A 141 0.64 -25.19 4.35
C PRO A 141 -0.08 -26.07 5.38
N LEU A 142 -0.54 -25.49 6.49
CA LEU A 142 -1.36 -26.24 7.47
C LEU A 142 -2.74 -26.59 6.90
N ASN A 143 -3.36 -25.64 6.21
CA ASN A 143 -4.63 -25.88 5.53
C ASN A 143 -4.50 -26.96 4.45
N ASP A 144 -3.48 -26.87 3.63
CA ASP A 144 -3.26 -27.83 2.53
C ASP A 144 -3.04 -29.26 3.03
N LYS A 145 -2.36 -29.40 4.16
CA LYS A 145 -2.03 -30.72 4.72
C LYS A 145 -3.11 -31.30 5.60
N PHE A 146 -3.81 -30.46 6.39
CA PHE A 146 -4.69 -30.94 7.45
C PHE A 146 -6.15 -30.48 7.31
N GLY A 147 -6.43 -29.48 6.48
CA GLY A 147 -7.73 -28.86 6.34
C GLY A 147 -8.13 -28.07 7.59
N LEU A 148 -7.97 -26.76 7.57
CA LEU A 148 -8.35 -25.89 8.68
C LEU A 148 -9.87 -25.83 8.82
N LYS A 149 -10.37 -26.05 10.04
CA LYS A 149 -11.79 -25.93 10.36
C LYS A 149 -12.13 -24.59 11.05
N ARG A 150 -11.22 -24.07 11.83
CA ARG A 150 -11.43 -22.84 12.61
C ARG A 150 -10.10 -22.18 12.92
N VAL A 151 -10.07 -20.85 12.81
CA VAL A 151 -8.97 -20.01 13.27
C VAL A 151 -9.51 -18.95 14.21
N VAL A 152 -8.85 -18.72 15.33
CA VAL A 152 -9.16 -17.64 16.27
C VAL A 152 -7.96 -16.69 16.29
N TYR A 153 -8.21 -15.41 16.01
CA TYR A 153 -7.17 -14.38 16.02
C TYR A 153 -7.22 -13.56 17.31
N THR A 154 -6.07 -13.44 17.95
CA THR A 154 -5.81 -12.42 18.99
C THR A 154 -4.53 -11.71 18.59
N THR A 155 -4.58 -10.40 18.42
CA THR A 155 -3.47 -9.64 17.84
C THR A 155 -3.05 -8.47 18.70
N TYR A 156 -1.74 -8.23 18.75
CA TYR A 156 -1.14 -6.99 19.23
C TYR A 156 -0.60 -6.24 18.02
N GLN A 157 -1.10 -5.04 17.77
CA GLN A 157 -0.79 -4.31 16.55
C GLN A 157 -0.19 -2.94 16.85
N ALA A 158 0.83 -2.55 16.07
CA ALA A 158 1.41 -1.22 16.13
C ALA A 158 0.45 -0.17 15.55
N VAL A 159 0.41 1.01 16.14
CA VAL A 159 -0.40 2.14 15.66
C VAL A 159 0.04 2.69 14.30
N SER A 160 1.22 2.31 13.83
CA SER A 160 1.75 2.71 12.51
C SER A 160 0.84 2.33 11.35
N GLY A 161 -0.01 1.30 11.50
CA GLY A 161 -1.03 0.93 10.51
C GLY A 161 -2.07 2.03 10.27
N SER A 162 -2.34 2.88 11.25
CA SER A 162 -3.19 4.07 11.12
C SER A 162 -2.45 5.30 10.57
N GLY A 163 -1.21 5.15 10.16
CA GLY A 163 -0.40 6.22 9.61
C GLY A 163 0.11 7.22 10.66
N GLN A 164 0.54 8.38 10.18
CA GLN A 164 1.13 9.40 11.03
C GLN A 164 0.15 9.90 12.11
N LYS A 165 -1.14 10.07 11.76
CA LYS A 165 -2.17 10.53 12.71
C LYS A 165 -2.30 9.61 13.92
N GLY A 166 -2.32 8.29 13.71
CA GLY A 166 -2.40 7.32 14.82
C GLY A 166 -1.16 7.36 15.70
N ARG A 167 0.03 7.52 15.10
CA ARG A 167 1.29 7.67 15.85
C ARG A 167 1.31 8.94 16.68
N ASP A 168 0.89 10.07 16.10
CA ASP A 168 0.86 11.37 16.79
C ASP A 168 -0.12 11.32 17.97
N ASP A 169 -1.27 10.68 17.78
CA ASP A 169 -2.28 10.50 18.83
C ASP A 169 -1.76 9.61 19.99
N LEU A 170 -1.02 8.54 19.69
CA LEU A 170 -0.35 7.74 20.72
C LEU A 170 0.65 8.59 21.52
N ILE A 171 1.50 9.38 20.85
CA ILE A 171 2.49 10.23 21.52
C ILE A 171 1.80 11.27 22.39
N ARG A 172 0.71 11.84 21.92
CA ARG A 172 -0.14 12.80 22.63
C ARG A 172 -0.74 12.18 23.90
N THR A 173 -1.36 11.01 23.77
CA THR A 173 -2.01 10.33 24.90
C THR A 173 -1.00 9.80 25.93
N LEU A 174 0.21 9.42 25.53
CA LEU A 174 1.31 9.09 26.43
C LEU A 174 1.77 10.28 27.29
N LYS A 175 1.54 11.52 26.84
CA LYS A 175 1.79 12.75 27.60
C LYS A 175 0.64 13.14 28.52
N GLY A 176 -0.44 12.37 28.54
CA GLY A 176 -1.64 12.64 29.33
C GLY A 176 -2.61 13.62 28.67
N GLU A 177 -2.45 13.90 27.38
CA GLU A 177 -3.39 14.73 26.61
C GLU A 177 -4.54 13.88 26.08
N GLU A 178 -5.69 14.51 25.79
CA GLU A 178 -6.86 13.82 25.23
C GLU A 178 -6.60 13.32 23.80
N PRO A 179 -7.16 12.15 23.42
CA PRO A 179 -7.04 11.63 22.07
C PRO A 179 -7.76 12.54 21.06
N GLU A 180 -7.19 12.64 19.85
CA GLU A 180 -7.78 13.41 18.75
C GLU A 180 -8.15 12.53 17.53
N PHE A 181 -7.46 11.42 17.36
CA PHE A 181 -7.66 10.53 16.22
C PHE A 181 -8.45 9.28 16.58
N TYR A 182 -8.14 8.66 17.72
CA TYR A 182 -8.89 7.50 18.20
C TYR A 182 -10.04 7.94 19.14
N PRO A 183 -11.12 7.17 19.21
CA PRO A 183 -12.25 7.52 20.08
C PRO A 183 -11.96 7.32 21.58
N TYR A 184 -10.81 6.78 21.93
CA TYR A 184 -10.37 6.52 23.30
C TYR A 184 -8.84 6.52 23.39
N ASN A 185 -8.33 6.64 24.61
CA ASN A 185 -6.90 6.68 24.88
C ASN A 185 -6.26 5.28 24.68
N ILE A 186 -5.57 5.11 23.55
CA ILE A 186 -4.91 3.84 23.20
C ILE A 186 -3.60 3.56 23.96
N SER A 187 -3.08 4.52 24.72
CA SER A 187 -1.88 4.30 25.54
C SER A 187 -2.17 3.54 26.84
N GLN A 188 -3.46 3.36 27.17
CA GLN A 188 -3.92 2.73 28.41
C GLN A 188 -4.69 1.42 28.17
N THR A 189 -4.77 0.94 26.92
CA THR A 189 -5.49 -0.28 26.54
C THR A 189 -4.55 -1.45 26.28
#